data_37bd33ffe222b2084f11a23b5d455563
#
_entry.id   37bd33ffe222b2084f11a23b5d455563
#
_cell.length_a   1.000
_cell.length_b   1.000
_cell.length_c   1.000
_cell.angle_alpha   90.00
_cell.angle_beta   90.00
_cell.angle_gamma   90.00
#
_symmetry.space_group_name_H-M   'P 1'
#
loop_
_entity.id
_entity.type
_entity.pdbx_description
1 polymer ?
#
loop_
_entity_poly.entity_id
_entity_poly.type
_entity_poly.pdbx_seq_one_letter_code
_entity_poly.pdbx_strand_id
1 'polypeptide(L)'
;LTPSFSAFSISGQTTPLEVGATIAAGSKTFLWTTVNPSVVQANSIGITDTTAGNPLATGLADDGTEAIEIDAITNILPATNVWTITGTKTAGGTFNRTYTVTWLWRVYAGSSANETLTANQIKALADSSALQASFPGTYAITPSSEFSYFCYPDSMGDALYFRDGNTFFPISMATASDNAAYSNTAN
;
A
#
# COMPACT_ATOMS: atom_id res chain seq x y z
N LEU A 1 -35.37 -7.13 3.45
CA LEU A 1 -33.93 -7.47 3.54
C LEU A 1 -33.15 -6.55 2.60
N THR A 2 -32.00 -6.06 3.08
CA THR A 2 -31.10 -5.21 2.26
C THR A 2 -29.85 -6.03 1.92
N PRO A 3 -29.49 -6.20 0.65
CA PRO A 3 -28.25 -6.87 0.28
C PRO A 3 -27.04 -5.95 0.50
N SER A 4 -25.90 -6.54 0.81
CA SER A 4 -24.62 -5.88 0.93
C SER A 4 -23.47 -6.86 0.71
N PHE A 5 -22.28 -6.37 0.40
CA PHE A 5 -21.07 -7.21 0.43
C PHE A 5 -20.42 -7.16 1.82
N SER A 6 -20.28 -8.30 2.48
CA SER A 6 -19.56 -8.42 3.76
C SER A 6 -18.05 -8.54 3.57
N ALA A 7 -17.61 -9.07 2.42
CA ALA A 7 -16.21 -9.17 2.03
C ALA A 7 -16.03 -8.83 0.54
N PHE A 8 -14.86 -8.27 0.20
CA PHE A 8 -14.35 -8.14 -1.15
C PHE A 8 -12.83 -7.97 -1.08
N SER A 9 -12.08 -8.81 -1.79
CA SER A 9 -10.62 -8.82 -1.76
C SER A 9 -10.03 -9.50 -3.00
N ILE A 10 -8.71 -9.38 -3.18
CA ILE A 10 -7.92 -10.15 -4.13
C ILE A 10 -7.06 -11.14 -3.33
N SER A 11 -7.15 -12.42 -3.67
CA SER A 11 -6.43 -13.49 -2.96
C SER A 11 -4.92 -13.26 -2.99
N GLY A 12 -4.29 -13.35 -1.83
CA GLY A 12 -2.84 -13.20 -1.69
C GLY A 12 -2.30 -11.78 -1.90
N GLN A 13 -3.15 -10.79 -2.22
CA GLN A 13 -2.71 -9.42 -2.38
C GLN A 13 -2.60 -8.73 -1.03
N THR A 14 -1.40 -8.27 -0.69
CA THR A 14 -1.13 -7.48 0.51
C THR A 14 -1.32 -5.98 0.26
N THR A 15 -1.64 -5.23 1.31
CA THR A 15 -1.69 -3.77 1.32
C THR A 15 -1.29 -3.27 2.70
N PRO A 16 -0.53 -2.17 2.85
CA PRO A 16 0.05 -1.38 1.76
C PRO A 16 1.26 -2.06 1.10
N LEU A 17 1.57 -1.62 -0.11
CA LEU A 17 2.79 -1.96 -0.86
C LEU A 17 3.81 -0.83 -0.74
N GLU A 18 5.07 -1.16 -0.96
CA GLU A 18 6.12 -0.15 -1.11
C GLU A 18 6.06 0.48 -2.51
N VAL A 19 6.31 1.77 -2.60
CA VAL A 19 6.48 2.48 -3.88
C VAL A 19 7.52 1.76 -4.74
N GLY A 20 7.21 1.54 -6.01
CA GLY A 20 8.01 0.73 -6.94
C GLY A 20 7.65 -0.76 -6.96
N ALA A 21 6.92 -1.26 -5.97
CA ALA A 21 6.40 -2.63 -6.02
C ALA A 21 5.31 -2.76 -7.10
N THR A 22 5.30 -3.90 -7.78
CA THR A 22 4.37 -4.18 -8.88
C THR A 22 3.37 -5.24 -8.50
N ILE A 23 2.09 -4.97 -8.71
CA ILE A 23 1.09 -6.03 -8.85
C ILE A 23 1.26 -6.56 -10.28
N ALA A 24 1.77 -7.79 -10.40
CA ALA A 24 2.05 -8.38 -11.70
C ALA A 24 0.77 -8.54 -12.53
N ALA A 25 0.88 -8.35 -13.84
CA ALA A 25 -0.18 -8.69 -14.78
C ALA A 25 -0.57 -10.19 -14.71
N GLY A 26 -1.73 -10.50 -15.22
CA GLY A 26 -2.25 -11.85 -15.32
C GLY A 26 -3.44 -12.10 -14.39
N SER A 27 -3.82 -13.36 -14.29
CA SER A 27 -5.00 -13.79 -13.58
C SER A 27 -4.90 -13.57 -12.07
N LYS A 28 -5.86 -12.84 -11.51
CA LYS A 28 -6.03 -12.62 -10.06
C LYS A 28 -7.36 -13.19 -9.61
N THR A 29 -7.35 -13.89 -8.49
CA THR A 29 -8.60 -14.41 -7.91
C THR A 29 -9.25 -13.35 -7.04
N PHE A 30 -10.35 -12.79 -7.50
CA PHE A 30 -11.20 -11.92 -6.71
C PHE A 30 -12.17 -12.78 -5.88
N LEU A 31 -12.42 -12.36 -4.63
CA LEU A 31 -13.28 -13.05 -3.68
C LEU A 31 -14.28 -12.06 -3.11
N TRP A 32 -15.53 -12.50 -2.98
CA TRP A 32 -16.58 -11.70 -2.34
C TRP A 32 -17.59 -12.57 -1.61
N THR A 33 -18.25 -11.97 -0.63
CA THR A 33 -19.34 -12.59 0.11
C THR A 33 -20.50 -11.61 0.19
N THR A 34 -21.67 -12.06 -0.23
CA THR A 34 -22.90 -11.27 -0.24
C THR A 34 -23.80 -11.64 0.93
N VAL A 35 -24.29 -10.63 1.64
CA VAL A 35 -25.33 -10.78 2.65
C VAL A 35 -26.70 -10.64 1.98
N ASN A 36 -27.63 -11.50 2.33
CA ASN A 36 -28.98 -11.55 1.75
C ASN A 36 -28.98 -11.71 0.20
N PRO A 37 -28.31 -12.74 -0.35
CA PRO A 37 -28.19 -12.90 -1.80
C PRO A 37 -29.55 -13.09 -2.51
N SER A 38 -30.58 -13.60 -1.82
CA SER A 38 -31.93 -13.82 -2.38
C SER A 38 -32.64 -12.54 -2.85
N VAL A 39 -32.14 -11.36 -2.48
CA VAL A 39 -32.66 -10.06 -2.93
C VAL A 39 -31.70 -9.33 -3.86
N VAL A 40 -30.72 -10.03 -4.38
CA VAL A 40 -29.83 -9.56 -5.46
C VAL A 40 -30.41 -9.97 -6.79
N GLN A 41 -30.38 -9.08 -7.77
CA GLN A 41 -30.77 -9.41 -9.13
C GLN A 41 -29.76 -10.38 -9.74
N ALA A 42 -30.21 -11.49 -10.28
CA ALA A 42 -29.34 -12.50 -10.87
C ALA A 42 -28.45 -11.92 -11.97
N ASN A 43 -27.17 -12.34 -11.99
CA ASN A 43 -26.17 -11.92 -12.97
C ASN A 43 -25.92 -10.38 -12.98
N SER A 44 -26.20 -9.70 -11.88
CA SER A 44 -26.03 -8.24 -11.79
C SER A 44 -24.71 -7.83 -11.16
N ILE A 45 -23.94 -8.78 -10.63
CA ILE A 45 -22.67 -8.47 -9.98
C ILE A 45 -21.60 -8.23 -11.04
N GLY A 46 -20.86 -7.15 -10.86
CA GLY A 46 -19.71 -6.79 -11.69
C GLY A 46 -18.57 -6.22 -10.89
N ILE A 47 -17.36 -6.32 -11.43
CA ILE A 47 -16.12 -5.78 -10.84
C ILE A 47 -15.52 -4.79 -11.82
N THR A 48 -15.11 -3.63 -11.30
CA THR A 48 -14.49 -2.54 -12.06
C THR A 48 -13.17 -2.16 -11.39
N ASP A 49 -12.10 -1.96 -12.18
CA ASP A 49 -10.97 -1.17 -11.73
C ASP A 49 -11.39 0.30 -11.75
N THR A 50 -11.71 0.83 -10.57
CA THR A 50 -12.26 2.18 -10.42
C THR A 50 -11.21 3.24 -10.70
N THR A 51 -9.93 2.94 -10.41
CA THR A 51 -8.82 3.87 -10.67
C THR A 51 -8.57 4.05 -12.17
N ALA A 52 -8.58 2.94 -12.92
CA ALA A 52 -8.43 2.97 -14.39
C ALA A 52 -9.76 3.28 -15.12
N GLY A 53 -10.90 3.14 -14.44
CA GLY A 53 -12.23 3.28 -15.05
C GLY A 53 -12.63 2.08 -15.93
N ASN A 54 -11.96 0.95 -15.80
CA ASN A 54 -12.15 -0.22 -16.66
C ASN A 54 -13.07 -1.27 -16.02
N PRO A 55 -14.19 -1.67 -16.63
CA PRO A 55 -14.93 -2.85 -16.20
C PRO A 55 -14.07 -4.11 -16.46
N LEU A 56 -13.93 -4.93 -15.43
CA LEU A 56 -13.12 -6.15 -15.48
C LEU A 56 -13.98 -7.40 -15.69
N ALA A 57 -15.15 -7.47 -15.04
CA ALA A 57 -16.07 -8.59 -15.15
C ALA A 57 -17.50 -8.15 -14.88
N THR A 58 -18.46 -8.84 -15.49
CA THR A 58 -19.90 -8.62 -15.33
C THR A 58 -20.64 -9.96 -15.34
N GLY A 59 -21.87 -9.98 -14.83
CA GLY A 59 -22.70 -11.20 -14.85
C GLY A 59 -22.22 -12.26 -13.85
N LEU A 60 -21.52 -11.84 -12.80
CA LEU A 60 -20.98 -12.74 -11.79
C LEU A 60 -22.08 -13.29 -10.87
N ALA A 61 -21.80 -14.43 -10.25
CA ALA A 61 -22.68 -15.05 -9.25
C ALA A 61 -22.80 -14.16 -8.00
N ASP A 62 -23.89 -14.37 -7.24
CA ASP A 62 -24.21 -13.56 -6.07
C ASP A 62 -23.15 -13.68 -4.96
N ASP A 63 -22.41 -14.77 -4.91
CA ASP A 63 -21.34 -15.05 -3.95
C ASP A 63 -20.27 -15.91 -4.62
N GLY A 64 -19.01 -15.75 -4.22
CA GLY A 64 -17.97 -16.65 -4.72
C GLY A 64 -16.63 -16.02 -5.04
N THR A 65 -16.02 -16.57 -6.08
CA THR A 65 -14.69 -16.20 -6.56
C THR A 65 -14.66 -16.19 -8.08
N GLU A 66 -13.85 -15.31 -8.65
CA GLU A 66 -13.61 -15.25 -10.09
C GLU A 66 -12.14 -14.96 -10.38
N ALA A 67 -11.60 -15.67 -11.38
CA ALA A 67 -10.25 -15.42 -11.90
C ALA A 67 -10.34 -14.37 -13.02
N ILE A 68 -9.78 -13.20 -12.78
CA ILE A 68 -9.89 -12.06 -13.68
C ILE A 68 -8.50 -11.61 -14.10
N GLU A 69 -8.29 -11.43 -15.40
CA GLU A 69 -7.05 -10.86 -15.92
C GLU A 69 -6.98 -9.36 -15.61
N ILE A 70 -5.84 -8.93 -15.07
CA ILE A 70 -5.52 -7.53 -14.87
C ILE A 70 -4.19 -7.17 -15.51
N ASP A 71 -4.01 -5.92 -15.85
CA ASP A 71 -2.73 -5.37 -16.27
C ASP A 71 -1.79 -5.21 -15.06
N ALA A 72 -0.48 -5.11 -15.34
CA ALA A 72 0.50 -4.80 -14.32
C ALA A 72 0.27 -3.38 -13.76
N ILE A 73 0.31 -3.24 -12.45
CA ILE A 73 0.15 -1.95 -11.78
C ILE A 73 1.40 -1.67 -10.95
N THR A 74 2.09 -0.59 -11.29
CA THR A 74 3.27 -0.11 -10.55
C THR A 74 3.13 1.39 -10.29
N ASN A 75 3.32 1.79 -9.04
CA ASN A 75 3.34 3.19 -8.68
C ASN A 75 4.71 3.59 -8.16
N ILE A 76 5.29 4.63 -8.76
CA ILE A 76 6.59 5.20 -8.38
C ILE A 76 6.48 6.35 -7.36
N LEU A 77 5.27 6.71 -7.01
CA LEU A 77 4.90 7.66 -5.96
C LEU A 77 3.77 7.06 -5.12
N PRO A 78 3.51 7.56 -3.90
CA PRO A 78 2.35 7.14 -3.13
C PRO A 78 1.06 7.29 -3.92
N ALA A 79 0.32 6.22 -4.01
CA ALA A 79 -0.91 6.15 -4.79
C ALA A 79 -1.83 5.07 -4.24
N THR A 80 -3.05 5.05 -4.74
CA THR A 80 -4.00 3.99 -4.46
C THR A 80 -4.57 3.43 -5.75
N ASN A 81 -4.76 2.11 -5.80
CA ASN A 81 -5.63 1.49 -6.79
C ASN A 81 -6.85 0.91 -6.10
N VAL A 82 -8.01 1.18 -6.67
CA VAL A 82 -9.31 0.82 -6.10
C VAL A 82 -10.06 -0.05 -7.07
N TRP A 83 -10.48 -1.22 -6.61
CA TRP A 83 -11.45 -2.06 -7.30
C TRP A 83 -12.78 -1.96 -6.59
N THR A 84 -13.84 -1.88 -7.35
CA THR A 84 -15.24 -1.83 -6.84
C THR A 84 -16.01 -3.02 -7.36
N ILE A 85 -16.63 -3.77 -6.45
CA ILE A 85 -17.67 -4.72 -6.77
C ILE A 85 -19.02 -4.04 -6.61
N THR A 86 -19.91 -4.23 -7.57
CA THR A 86 -21.25 -3.63 -7.56
C THR A 86 -22.28 -4.69 -7.89
N GLY A 87 -23.41 -4.67 -7.20
CA GLY A 87 -24.58 -5.51 -7.50
C GLY A 87 -25.86 -4.67 -7.54
N THR A 88 -26.89 -5.19 -8.18
CA THR A 88 -28.23 -4.57 -8.27
C THR A 88 -29.23 -5.33 -7.39
N LYS A 89 -30.08 -4.61 -6.68
CA LYS A 89 -31.16 -5.18 -5.86
C LYS A 89 -32.34 -5.54 -6.73
N THR A 90 -33.06 -6.62 -6.42
CA THR A 90 -34.32 -6.98 -7.11
C THR A 90 -35.38 -5.87 -7.01
N ALA A 91 -35.39 -5.10 -5.94
CA ALA A 91 -36.26 -3.95 -5.75
C ALA A 91 -35.77 -2.65 -6.42
N GLY A 92 -34.65 -2.73 -7.17
CA GLY A 92 -33.97 -1.58 -7.79
C GLY A 92 -32.94 -0.92 -6.91
N GLY A 93 -32.05 -0.18 -7.57
CA GLY A 93 -30.87 0.45 -6.94
C GLY A 93 -29.70 -0.51 -6.78
N THR A 94 -28.53 0.06 -6.56
CA THR A 94 -27.26 -0.67 -6.47
C THR A 94 -26.74 -0.73 -5.04
N PHE A 95 -25.78 -1.62 -4.81
CA PHE A 95 -24.95 -1.70 -3.61
C PHE A 95 -23.54 -2.05 -4.06
N ASN A 96 -22.54 -1.63 -3.31
CA ASN A 96 -21.15 -1.83 -3.69
C ASN A 96 -20.24 -2.03 -2.46
N ARG A 97 -19.01 -2.45 -2.75
CA ARG A 97 -17.89 -2.50 -1.83
C ARG A 97 -16.59 -2.28 -2.59
N THR A 98 -15.61 -1.68 -1.94
CA THR A 98 -14.29 -1.45 -2.52
C THR A 98 -13.22 -2.30 -1.85
N TYR A 99 -12.21 -2.65 -2.63
CA TYR A 99 -10.92 -3.14 -2.18
C TYR A 99 -9.85 -2.18 -2.67
N THR A 100 -8.95 -1.76 -1.76
CA THR A 100 -7.96 -0.74 -2.04
C THR A 100 -6.57 -1.27 -1.74
N VAL A 101 -5.65 -1.10 -2.68
CA VAL A 101 -4.21 -1.29 -2.48
C VAL A 101 -3.56 0.07 -2.53
N THR A 102 -2.74 0.36 -1.52
CA THR A 102 -2.05 1.65 -1.37
C THR A 102 -0.56 1.43 -1.53
N TRP A 103 0.14 2.28 -2.28
CA TRP A 103 1.59 2.36 -2.34
C TRP A 103 2.07 3.48 -1.44
N LEU A 104 3.03 3.17 -0.59
CA LEU A 104 3.61 4.10 0.38
C LEU A 104 5.13 4.08 0.26
N TRP A 105 5.79 5.17 0.62
CA TRP A 105 7.24 5.19 0.76
C TRP A 105 7.69 4.40 1.97
N ARG A 106 8.83 3.75 1.85
CA ARG A 106 9.46 3.09 2.99
C ARG A 106 10.55 3.98 3.56
N VAL A 107 10.53 4.14 4.86
CA VAL A 107 11.58 4.80 5.63
C VAL A 107 12.21 3.82 6.61
N TYR A 108 13.48 4.04 6.91
CA TYR A 108 14.24 3.23 7.86
C TYR A 108 14.89 4.16 8.88
N ALA A 109 14.96 3.73 10.13
CA ALA A 109 15.68 4.46 11.18
C ALA A 109 16.35 3.51 12.14
N GLY A 110 17.39 4.00 12.77
CA GLY A 110 18.15 3.26 13.77
C GLY A 110 19.55 3.78 13.91
N SER A 111 20.38 3.06 14.64
CA SER A 111 21.78 3.41 14.88
C SER A 111 22.73 2.30 14.46
N SER A 112 23.96 2.67 14.14
CA SER A 112 25.02 1.77 13.70
C SER A 112 26.38 2.29 14.17
N ALA A 113 27.33 1.39 14.35
CA ALA A 113 28.74 1.74 14.57
C ALA A 113 29.47 2.10 13.25
N ASN A 114 28.86 1.86 12.09
CA ASN A 114 29.46 2.16 10.81
C ASN A 114 29.04 3.57 10.35
N GLU A 115 30.00 4.38 9.95
CA GLU A 115 29.76 5.73 9.41
C GLU A 115 29.05 5.70 8.04
N THR A 116 29.24 4.64 7.26
CA THR A 116 28.58 4.42 5.99
C THR A 116 27.84 3.09 6.02
N LEU A 117 26.61 3.05 5.48
CA LEU A 117 25.78 1.86 5.47
C LEU A 117 25.59 1.34 4.05
N THR A 118 25.70 0.04 3.89
CA THR A 118 25.22 -0.66 2.69
C THR A 118 23.68 -0.76 2.71
N ALA A 119 23.07 -1.01 1.56
CA ALA A 119 21.62 -1.20 1.45
C ALA A 119 21.07 -2.26 2.44
N ASN A 120 21.79 -3.37 2.64
CA ASN A 120 21.38 -4.40 3.59
C ASN A 120 21.46 -3.92 5.05
N GLN A 121 22.45 -3.10 5.38
CA GLN A 121 22.57 -2.52 6.72
C GLN A 121 21.48 -1.50 7.00
N ILE A 122 21.08 -0.69 6.00
CA ILE A 122 19.94 0.22 6.12
C ILE A 122 18.65 -0.57 6.37
N LYS A 123 18.42 -1.62 5.59
CA LYS A 123 17.24 -2.49 5.77
C LYS A 123 17.20 -3.19 7.14
N ALA A 124 18.36 -3.37 7.76
CA ALA A 124 18.52 -4.00 9.08
C ALA A 124 18.54 -3.00 10.25
N LEU A 125 18.34 -1.69 10.02
CA LEU A 125 18.23 -0.72 11.10
C LEU A 125 17.07 -1.11 12.04
N ALA A 126 17.38 -1.15 13.34
CA ALA A 126 16.57 -1.86 14.33
C ALA A 126 15.34 -1.07 14.82
N ASP A 127 15.36 0.26 14.75
CA ASP A 127 14.33 1.08 15.40
C ASP A 127 13.04 1.14 14.59
N SER A 128 13.10 1.10 13.29
CA SER A 128 11.95 0.73 12.49
C SER A 128 12.18 0.76 10.97
N SER A 129 11.33 0.00 10.32
CA SER A 129 11.04 0.11 8.89
C SER A 129 9.54 0.34 8.78
N ALA A 130 9.13 1.51 8.31
CA ALA A 130 7.73 1.88 8.22
C ALA A 130 7.35 2.35 6.82
N LEU A 131 6.12 2.03 6.40
CA LEU A 131 5.51 2.56 5.18
C LEU A 131 4.77 3.87 5.51
N GLN A 132 5.11 4.96 4.81
CA GLN A 132 4.63 6.30 5.07
C GLN A 132 4.10 6.97 3.80
N ALA A 133 3.00 7.70 3.91
CA ALA A 133 2.46 8.51 2.81
C ALA A 133 3.18 9.87 2.68
N SER A 134 3.81 10.32 3.76
CA SER A 134 4.55 11.58 3.86
C SER A 134 5.59 11.47 4.96
N PHE A 135 6.46 12.47 5.13
CA PHE A 135 7.33 12.53 6.30
C PHE A 135 6.50 12.42 7.59
N PRO A 136 6.87 11.56 8.53
CA PRO A 136 6.23 11.51 9.82
C PRO A 136 6.48 12.81 10.60
N GLY A 137 5.49 13.26 11.34
CA GLY A 137 5.65 14.45 12.21
C GLY A 137 6.66 14.24 13.35
N THR A 138 6.86 13.00 13.76
CA THR A 138 7.85 12.60 14.78
C THR A 138 8.35 11.21 14.46
N TYR A 139 9.67 11.05 14.51
CA TYR A 139 10.35 9.78 14.32
C TYR A 139 11.32 9.55 15.48
N ALA A 140 11.04 8.54 16.29
CA ALA A 140 11.90 8.23 17.41
C ALA A 140 13.05 7.31 16.95
N ILE A 141 14.29 7.77 17.15
CA ILE A 141 15.48 6.94 17.03
C ILE A 141 16.06 6.80 18.43
N THR A 142 16.32 5.57 18.86
CA THR A 142 17.02 5.32 20.13
C THR A 142 18.49 5.11 19.82
N PRO A 143 19.37 6.10 20.12
CA PRO A 143 20.79 5.97 19.86
C PRO A 143 21.38 4.84 20.69
N SER A 144 21.76 3.75 20.05
CA SER A 144 22.41 2.60 20.67
C SER A 144 23.84 2.37 20.16
N SER A 145 24.28 3.21 19.20
CA SER A 145 25.58 3.18 18.56
C SER A 145 26.06 4.59 18.24
N GLU A 146 27.25 4.71 17.68
CA GLU A 146 27.93 5.98 17.41
C GLU A 146 27.19 6.90 16.44
N PHE A 147 26.54 6.29 15.41
CA PHE A 147 25.80 7.02 14.36
C PHE A 147 24.32 6.68 14.41
N SER A 148 23.46 7.69 14.22
CA SER A 148 22.02 7.56 14.07
C SER A 148 21.62 7.90 12.65
N TYR A 149 20.73 7.07 12.05
CA TYR A 149 20.32 7.17 10.66
C TYR A 149 18.83 7.31 10.52
N PHE A 150 18.44 8.16 9.60
CA PHE A 150 17.08 8.22 9.07
C PHE A 150 17.18 8.19 7.53
N CYS A 151 16.76 7.10 6.93
CA CYS A 151 16.88 6.85 5.49
C CYS A 151 15.50 6.83 4.85
N TYR A 152 15.34 7.57 3.78
CA TYR A 152 14.09 7.71 3.05
C TYR A 152 14.35 7.89 1.55
N PRO A 153 13.38 7.60 0.68
CA PRO A 153 13.51 7.83 -0.76
C PRO A 153 13.61 9.32 -1.09
N ASP A 154 14.49 9.67 -2.03
CA ASP A 154 14.65 11.04 -2.53
C ASP A 154 13.33 11.64 -3.05
N SER A 155 12.46 10.80 -3.63
CA SER A 155 11.12 11.21 -4.10
C SER A 155 10.16 11.68 -3.00
N MET A 156 10.50 11.49 -1.71
CA MET A 156 9.74 12.10 -0.60
C MET A 156 10.00 13.61 -0.47
N GLY A 157 11.05 14.13 -1.11
CA GLY A 157 11.55 15.49 -0.94
C GLY A 157 12.41 15.65 0.30
N ASP A 158 12.82 16.88 0.60
CA ASP A 158 13.71 17.18 1.71
C ASP A 158 12.98 17.22 3.05
N ALA A 159 13.59 16.65 4.08
CA ALA A 159 13.15 16.85 5.45
C ALA A 159 13.40 18.30 5.86
N LEU A 160 12.40 18.97 6.42
CA LEU A 160 12.47 20.38 6.77
C LEU A 160 13.51 20.64 7.87
N TYR A 161 13.55 19.80 8.88
CA TYR A 161 14.52 19.86 9.96
C TYR A 161 14.45 18.59 10.83
N PHE A 162 15.52 18.34 11.54
CA PHE A 162 15.58 17.36 12.62
C PHE A 162 15.81 18.09 13.95
N ARG A 163 15.27 17.59 15.04
CA ARG A 163 15.50 18.13 16.36
C ARG A 163 15.51 17.03 17.42
N ASP A 164 16.22 17.29 18.50
CA ASP A 164 16.18 16.43 19.68
C ASP A 164 14.79 16.44 20.31
N GLY A 165 14.26 15.26 20.62
CA GLY A 165 12.88 15.09 21.13
C GLY A 165 12.68 15.63 22.55
N ASN A 166 13.75 15.78 23.35
CA ASN A 166 13.68 16.26 24.73
C ASN A 166 13.95 17.76 24.85
N THR A 167 14.98 18.23 24.14
CA THR A 167 15.41 19.63 24.23
C THR A 167 14.81 20.53 23.17
N PHE A 168 14.27 19.94 22.09
CA PHE A 168 13.77 20.62 20.90
C PHE A 168 14.81 21.46 20.14
N PHE A 169 16.09 21.30 20.45
CA PHE A 169 17.16 21.93 19.68
C PHE A 169 17.32 21.26 18.31
N PRO A 170 17.59 22.05 17.25
CA PRO A 170 17.87 21.48 15.94
C PRO A 170 19.15 20.65 15.99
N ILE A 171 19.09 19.47 15.37
CA ILE A 171 20.26 18.60 15.17
C ILE A 171 20.82 18.90 13.80
N SER A 172 22.12 19.20 13.73
CA SER A 172 22.82 19.28 12.46
C SER A 172 23.02 17.87 11.92
N MET A 173 22.46 17.58 10.75
CA MET A 173 22.63 16.30 10.08
C MET A 173 23.60 16.46 8.92
N ALA A 174 24.56 15.54 8.80
CA ALA A 174 25.29 15.38 7.56
C ALA A 174 24.38 14.66 6.57
N THR A 175 24.00 15.33 5.49
CA THR A 175 23.27 14.66 4.39
C THR A 175 24.29 13.94 3.52
N ALA A 176 24.28 12.62 3.54
CA ALA A 176 24.90 11.81 2.51
C ALA A 176 23.79 11.37 1.55
N SER A 177 23.82 11.88 0.32
CA SER A 177 23.03 11.29 -0.76
C SER A 177 23.75 10.03 -1.21
N ASP A 178 23.28 8.88 -0.75
CA ASP A 178 23.68 7.62 -1.35
C ASP A 178 22.71 7.31 -2.49
N ASN A 179 23.20 7.39 -3.74
CA ASN A 179 22.50 7.00 -4.94
C ASN A 179 22.38 5.47 -5.10
N ALA A 180 22.55 4.70 -4.05
CA ALA A 180 22.22 3.30 -4.07
C ALA A 180 20.71 3.19 -4.32
N ALA A 181 20.35 2.76 -5.51
CA ALA A 181 18.97 2.41 -5.83
C ALA A 181 18.54 1.31 -4.83
N TYR A 182 17.78 1.70 -3.80
CA TYR A 182 17.14 0.76 -2.90
C TYR A 182 15.95 0.14 -3.64
N SER A 183 16.26 -0.64 -4.67
CA SER A 183 15.30 -1.53 -5.28
C SER A 183 14.96 -2.58 -4.23
N ASN A 184 13.88 -2.36 -3.53
CA ASN A 184 13.25 -3.40 -2.78
C ASN A 184 12.51 -4.30 -3.77
N THR A 185 13.24 -5.21 -4.42
CA THR A 185 12.59 -6.36 -5.00
C THR A 185 12.03 -7.13 -3.82
N ALA A 186 10.76 -6.89 -3.53
CA ALA A 186 9.99 -7.74 -2.64
C ALA A 186 10.07 -9.16 -3.19
N ASN A 187 10.68 -10.05 -2.44
CA ASN A 187 10.43 -11.48 -2.55
C ASN A 187 9.07 -11.79 -1.92
#